data_8939a4c290e5a4fd41a08d2dd8cf3b00
#
_entry.id   8939a4c290e5a4fd41a08d2dd8cf3b00
#
_cell.length_a   1.000
_cell.length_b   1.000
_cell.length_c   1.000
_cell.angle_alpha   90.00
_cell.angle_beta   90.00
_cell.angle_gamma   90.00
#
_symmetry.space_group_name_H-M   'P 1'
#
loop_
_entity.id
_entity.type
_entity.pdbx_description
1 polymer ?
#
loop_
_entity_poly.entity_id
_entity_poly.type
_entity_poly.pdbx_seq_one_letter_code
_entity_poly.pdbx_strand_id
1 'polypeptide(L)'
;MKKWELLFLCLLLLLAGCSQGEAAEPEEKETEAGEISTDLSERHLPLYEMLEHYNEYDYFDGFTVSETERGGRLSYQFTRQDADVCLLMNETGEAELSIGGETTAFTAAFMPAGGSTGIHWTDLTGDGAPEFIYTEHWSGTGFHPNHCIIFDGVTLRQLPWKDFSEDVKAAFSQIAEVSVCGTEIDVDESGCLAAYAVVMLPDAGIQQYFGCASGHMTWDEEMETFVLDGKLTVERYEETWT
;
A
#
# COMPACT_ATOMS: atom_id res chain seq x y z
N MET A 1 -51.79 1.30 -1.58
CA MET A 1 -51.11 1.76 -0.35
C MET A 1 -49.92 2.60 -0.77
N LYS A 2 -49.85 3.84 -0.31
CA LYS A 2 -48.75 4.76 -0.69
C LYS A 2 -47.51 4.38 0.09
N LYS A 3 -46.34 4.43 -0.56
CA LYS A 3 -45.01 4.07 0.00
C LYS A 3 -44.70 4.66 1.38
N TRP A 4 -45.38 5.69 1.76
CA TRP A 4 -45.21 6.41 3.05
C TRP A 4 -45.88 5.69 4.22
N GLU A 5 -46.92 4.92 4.00
CA GLU A 5 -47.60 4.18 5.06
C GLU A 5 -46.77 2.97 5.54
N LEU A 6 -45.95 2.38 4.65
CA LEU A 6 -45.04 1.29 5.00
C LEU A 6 -43.86 1.77 5.86
N LEU A 7 -43.38 2.99 5.61
CA LEU A 7 -42.28 3.59 6.38
C LEU A 7 -42.69 3.94 7.82
N PHE A 8 -43.93 4.37 7.99
CA PHE A 8 -44.49 4.70 9.32
C PHE A 8 -44.74 3.42 10.17
N LEU A 9 -45.09 2.34 9.53
CA LEU A 9 -45.33 1.05 10.22
C LEU A 9 -43.99 0.43 10.70
N CYS A 10 -42.90 0.55 9.93
CA CYS A 10 -41.58 0.13 10.36
C CYS A 10 -41.00 0.97 11.50
N LEU A 11 -41.31 2.29 11.54
CA LEU A 11 -40.83 3.17 12.60
C LEU A 11 -41.57 2.88 13.94
N LEU A 12 -42.85 2.51 13.90
CA LEU A 12 -43.62 2.18 15.09
C LEU A 12 -43.23 0.83 15.71
N LEU A 13 -42.73 -0.12 14.92
CA LEU A 13 -42.25 -1.40 15.42
C LEU A 13 -40.87 -1.33 16.09
N LEU A 14 -40.07 -0.28 15.77
CA LEU A 14 -38.79 -0.03 16.43
C LEU A 14 -38.91 0.65 17.80
N LEU A 15 -40.06 1.25 18.12
CA LEU A 15 -40.30 1.93 19.39
C LEU A 15 -41.01 1.06 20.45
N ALA A 16 -41.45 -0.14 20.10
CA ALA A 16 -42.19 -1.04 21.01
C ALA A 16 -41.30 -2.08 21.72
N GLY A 17 -39.98 -2.01 21.57
CA GLY A 17 -39.01 -2.98 22.08
C GLY A 17 -38.29 -2.60 23.37
N CYS A 18 -38.74 -1.60 24.13
CA CYS A 18 -38.14 -1.27 25.43
C CYS A 18 -39.17 -1.40 26.54
N SER A 19 -39.31 -2.58 27.12
CA SER A 19 -39.98 -2.73 28.42
C SER A 19 -39.08 -3.52 29.39
N GLN A 20 -38.65 -2.77 30.40
CA GLN A 20 -38.36 -3.20 31.78
C GLN A 20 -37.50 -4.46 31.97
N GLY A 21 -36.24 -4.24 32.18
CA GLY A 21 -35.37 -5.08 33.00
C GLY A 21 -34.90 -4.24 34.19
N GLU A 22 -35.11 -4.79 35.38
CA GLU A 22 -34.82 -4.27 36.70
C GLU A 22 -33.38 -3.73 36.78
N ALA A 23 -33.21 -2.55 37.34
CA ALA A 23 -31.94 -1.91 37.63
C ALA A 23 -31.18 -2.73 38.68
N ALA A 24 -30.17 -3.46 38.23
CA ALA A 24 -29.08 -3.87 39.09
C ALA A 24 -28.10 -2.69 39.16
N GLU A 25 -27.79 -2.25 40.38
CA GLU A 25 -26.73 -1.27 40.64
C GLU A 25 -25.44 -1.74 39.97
N PRO A 26 -24.70 -0.87 39.27
CA PRO A 26 -23.39 -1.21 38.78
C PRO A 26 -22.46 -1.31 39.99
N GLU A 27 -21.98 -2.50 40.32
CA GLU A 27 -20.75 -2.67 41.07
C GLU A 27 -19.65 -1.91 40.32
N GLU A 28 -19.15 -0.83 40.89
CA GLU A 28 -17.91 -0.20 40.50
C GLU A 28 -16.79 -1.24 40.61
N LYS A 29 -16.53 -1.98 39.57
CA LYS A 29 -15.23 -2.60 39.37
C LYS A 29 -14.25 -1.46 39.16
N GLU A 30 -13.51 -1.13 40.21
CA GLU A 30 -12.23 -0.46 40.05
C GLU A 30 -11.45 -1.24 38.98
N THR A 31 -11.44 -0.69 37.78
CA THR A 31 -10.52 -1.11 36.75
C THR A 31 -9.17 -0.62 37.28
N GLU A 32 -8.40 -1.52 37.83
CA GLU A 32 -6.97 -1.30 38.01
C GLU A 32 -6.47 -0.79 36.66
N ALA A 33 -6.04 0.46 36.64
CA ALA A 33 -5.28 1.03 35.55
C ALA A 33 -4.00 0.19 35.52
N GLY A 34 -3.99 -0.86 34.70
CA GLY A 34 -2.80 -1.64 34.45
C GLY A 34 -1.73 -0.66 34.01
N GLU A 35 -0.61 -0.67 34.71
CA GLU A 35 0.59 0.04 34.29
C GLU A 35 0.82 -0.34 32.84
N ILE A 36 0.73 0.64 31.95
CA ILE A 36 1.10 0.46 30.53
C ILE A 36 2.58 0.16 30.58
N SER A 37 2.93 -1.09 30.33
CA SER A 37 4.33 -1.50 30.18
C SER A 37 4.98 -0.59 29.15
N THR A 38 6.01 0.11 29.56
CA THR A 38 6.85 0.92 28.67
C THR A 38 7.93 0.08 27.99
N ASP A 39 7.92 -1.23 28.21
CA ASP A 39 8.83 -2.15 27.56
C ASP A 39 8.37 -2.36 26.10
N LEU A 40 9.07 -1.78 25.17
CA LEU A 40 8.83 -1.88 23.75
C LEU A 40 8.94 -3.34 23.24
N SER A 41 9.70 -4.20 23.95
CA SER A 41 9.86 -5.61 23.59
C SER A 41 8.58 -6.44 23.76
N GLU A 42 7.63 -5.97 24.57
CA GLU A 42 6.32 -6.62 24.75
C GLU A 42 5.27 -6.13 23.73
N ARG A 43 5.57 -5.07 22.98
CA ARG A 43 4.71 -4.58 21.91
C ARG A 43 5.09 -5.29 20.61
N HIS A 44 4.68 -6.54 20.47
CA HIS A 44 4.73 -7.24 19.19
C HIS A 44 3.76 -6.54 18.22
N LEU A 45 4.26 -5.53 17.52
CA LEU A 45 3.51 -4.93 16.44
C LEU A 45 3.58 -5.87 15.23
N PRO A 46 2.46 -6.08 14.54
CA PRO A 46 2.43 -6.85 13.30
C PRO A 46 3.48 -6.39 12.28
N LEU A 47 3.83 -5.11 12.31
CA LEU A 47 4.90 -4.53 11.50
C LEU A 47 6.27 -5.15 11.79
N TYR A 48 6.64 -5.30 13.05
CA TYR A 48 7.96 -5.84 13.40
C TYR A 48 8.11 -7.27 12.89
N GLU A 49 7.09 -8.11 13.10
CA GLU A 49 7.08 -9.47 12.56
C GLU A 49 7.17 -9.48 11.03
N MET A 50 6.50 -8.55 10.35
CA MET A 50 6.60 -8.39 8.91
C MET A 50 8.00 -7.94 8.48
N LEU A 51 8.58 -6.93 9.11
CA LEU A 51 9.91 -6.43 8.79
C LEU A 51 10.99 -7.51 9.02
N GLU A 52 10.87 -8.30 10.09
CA GLU A 52 11.78 -9.42 10.35
C GLU A 52 11.66 -10.49 9.25
N HIS A 53 10.46 -10.79 8.78
CA HIS A 53 10.21 -11.72 7.69
C HIS A 53 10.72 -11.19 6.34
N TYR A 54 10.50 -9.91 6.04
CA TYR A 54 10.91 -9.30 4.77
C TYR A 54 12.40 -9.02 4.67
N ASN A 55 13.10 -8.77 5.79
CA ASN A 55 14.56 -8.71 5.79
C ASN A 55 15.21 -10.00 5.26
N GLU A 56 14.57 -11.14 5.40
CA GLU A 56 15.02 -12.41 4.81
C GLU A 56 14.88 -12.44 3.28
N TYR A 57 14.06 -11.56 2.69
CA TYR A 57 13.80 -11.48 1.25
C TYR A 57 14.38 -10.23 0.57
N ASP A 58 15.33 -9.53 1.21
CA ASP A 58 16.00 -8.33 0.67
C ASP A 58 15.07 -7.19 0.20
N TYR A 59 13.86 -7.07 0.76
CA TYR A 59 12.94 -5.97 0.44
C TYR A 59 13.45 -4.59 0.85
N PHE A 60 14.53 -4.50 1.59
CA PHE A 60 15.10 -3.23 2.07
C PHE A 60 16.48 -2.94 1.50
N ASP A 61 16.74 -3.31 0.30
CA ASP A 61 17.90 -2.98 -0.56
C ASP A 61 19.08 -2.27 0.15
N GLY A 62 19.74 -2.98 1.07
CA GLY A 62 20.87 -2.45 1.85
C GLY A 62 20.49 -1.49 2.98
N PHE A 63 19.22 -1.27 3.26
CA PHE A 63 18.77 -0.56 4.46
C PHE A 63 18.81 -1.46 5.69
N THR A 64 19.23 -0.88 6.80
CA THR A 64 19.09 -1.48 8.14
C THR A 64 17.90 -0.89 8.86
N VAL A 65 17.16 -1.71 9.60
CA VAL A 65 15.97 -1.28 10.33
C VAL A 65 16.25 -1.28 11.81
N SER A 66 15.81 -0.24 12.50
CA SER A 66 15.85 -0.15 13.96
C SER A 66 14.57 0.50 14.49
N GLU A 67 14.17 0.06 15.69
CA GLU A 67 13.08 0.70 16.41
C GLU A 67 13.58 1.94 17.14
N THR A 68 12.76 2.97 17.19
CA THR A 68 13.01 4.20 17.94
C THR A 68 11.71 4.74 18.51
N GLU A 69 11.80 5.54 19.54
CA GLU A 69 10.65 6.25 20.09
C GLU A 69 10.77 7.74 19.80
N ARG A 70 9.73 8.32 19.16
CA ARG A 70 9.66 9.74 18.88
C ARG A 70 8.32 10.30 19.34
N GLY A 71 8.37 11.23 20.30
CA GLY A 71 7.15 11.86 20.81
C GLY A 71 6.20 10.90 21.54
N GLY A 72 6.71 9.83 22.16
CA GLY A 72 5.92 8.81 22.84
C GLY A 72 5.24 7.81 21.90
N ARG A 73 5.64 7.77 20.61
CA ARG A 73 5.17 6.82 19.61
C ARG A 73 6.30 5.95 19.13
N LEU A 74 6.03 4.67 18.95
CA LEU A 74 6.94 3.76 18.29
C LEU A 74 7.12 4.18 16.84
N SER A 75 8.35 4.19 16.39
CA SER A 75 8.73 4.53 15.03
C SER A 75 9.81 3.57 14.54
N TYR A 76 9.87 3.36 13.25
CA TYR A 76 10.87 2.54 12.58
C TYR A 76 11.78 3.44 11.80
N GLN A 77 13.06 3.23 11.96
CA GLN A 77 14.10 3.96 11.28
C GLN A 77 14.82 3.02 10.31
N PHE A 78 14.73 3.32 9.04
CA PHE A 78 15.42 2.64 7.97
C PHE A 78 16.61 3.51 7.56
N THR A 79 17.82 2.98 7.67
CA THR A 79 19.03 3.74 7.37
C THR A 79 19.89 3.02 6.36
N ARG A 80 20.43 3.78 5.39
CA ARG A 80 21.44 3.33 4.46
C ARG A 80 22.70 4.14 4.68
N GLN A 81 23.75 3.51 5.22
CA GLN A 81 24.95 4.20 5.69
C GLN A 81 25.84 4.70 4.54
N ASP A 82 25.84 4.00 3.40
CA ASP A 82 26.66 4.34 2.24
C ASP A 82 26.13 5.53 1.44
N ALA A 83 24.91 5.98 1.68
CA ALA A 83 24.23 7.01 0.92
C ALA A 83 23.66 8.17 1.77
N ASP A 84 23.86 8.18 3.09
CA ASP A 84 23.28 9.18 4.01
C ASP A 84 21.75 9.32 3.82
N VAL A 85 21.06 8.18 3.73
CA VAL A 85 19.60 8.11 3.57
C VAL A 85 18.97 7.52 4.83
N CYS A 86 17.94 8.20 5.31
CA CYS A 86 17.17 7.77 6.48
C CYS A 86 15.67 7.97 6.22
N LEU A 87 14.89 6.92 6.34
CA LEU A 87 13.44 6.99 6.44
C LEU A 87 13.03 6.73 7.90
N LEU A 88 12.28 7.64 8.46
CA LEU A 88 11.64 7.47 9.76
C LEU A 88 10.13 7.36 9.56
N MET A 89 9.52 6.27 10.01
CA MET A 89 8.09 6.03 9.84
C MET A 89 7.45 5.57 11.15
N ASN A 90 6.32 6.12 11.52
CA ASN A 90 5.56 5.70 12.69
C ASN A 90 4.45 4.70 12.35
N GLU A 91 3.84 4.14 13.38
CA GLU A 91 2.75 3.16 13.29
C GLU A 91 1.47 3.68 12.60
N THR A 92 1.35 4.99 12.36
CA THR A 92 0.20 5.60 11.66
C THR A 92 0.50 5.94 10.20
N GLY A 93 1.70 5.56 9.70
CA GLY A 93 2.12 5.83 8.32
C GLY A 93 2.66 7.24 8.10
N GLU A 94 2.80 8.07 9.14
CA GLU A 94 3.51 9.34 8.99
C GLU A 94 5.01 9.05 8.80
N ALA A 95 5.55 9.47 7.67
CA ALA A 95 6.91 9.21 7.25
C ALA A 95 7.70 10.49 7.00
N GLU A 96 8.96 10.48 7.38
CA GLU A 96 9.94 11.55 7.13
C GLU A 96 11.17 10.93 6.46
N LEU A 97 11.42 11.30 5.21
CA LEU A 97 12.61 10.90 4.45
C LEU A 97 13.67 11.98 4.55
N SER A 98 14.89 11.58 4.88
CA SER A 98 16.07 12.43 4.91
C SER A 98 17.12 11.89 3.94
N ILE A 99 17.64 12.76 3.07
CA ILE A 99 18.74 12.44 2.14
C ILE A 99 19.74 13.59 2.20
N GLY A 100 21.01 13.30 2.53
CA GLY A 100 22.07 14.32 2.60
C GLY A 100 21.78 15.46 3.59
N GLY A 101 20.93 15.22 4.59
CA GLY A 101 20.54 16.21 5.60
C GLY A 101 19.33 17.09 5.23
N GLU A 102 18.83 17.01 3.99
CA GLU A 102 17.55 17.62 3.60
C GLU A 102 16.41 16.63 3.91
N THR A 103 15.21 17.14 4.21
CA THR A 103 14.07 16.30 4.63
C THR A 103 12.79 16.61 3.86
N THR A 104 12.00 15.56 3.63
CA THR A 104 10.63 15.66 3.15
C THR A 104 9.72 14.71 3.94
N ALA A 105 8.42 15.01 4.00
CA ALA A 105 7.44 14.18 4.68
C ALA A 105 6.40 13.65 3.70
N PHE A 106 5.93 12.44 3.96
CA PHE A 106 4.84 11.84 3.22
C PHE A 106 3.99 10.95 4.13
N THR A 107 2.89 10.46 3.62
CA THR A 107 2.05 9.48 4.32
C THR A 107 2.14 8.16 3.58
N ALA A 108 2.63 7.15 4.28
CA ALA A 108 2.57 5.77 3.86
C ALA A 108 1.19 5.20 4.22
N ALA A 109 0.58 4.45 3.33
CA ALA A 109 -0.65 3.73 3.62
C ALA A 109 -0.29 2.45 4.38
N PHE A 110 0.24 2.61 5.58
CA PHE A 110 0.74 1.49 6.35
C PHE A 110 -0.37 0.53 6.76
N MET A 111 -0.26 -0.70 6.32
CA MET A 111 -1.25 -1.75 6.57
C MET A 111 -0.63 -2.88 7.40
N PRO A 112 -0.74 -2.81 8.74
CA PRO A 112 -0.08 -3.78 9.62
C PRO A 112 -0.62 -5.21 9.51
N ALA A 113 -1.75 -5.45 8.85
CA ALA A 113 -2.46 -6.72 8.94
C ALA A 113 -2.39 -7.61 7.70
N GLY A 114 -1.55 -7.35 6.72
CA GLY A 114 -1.53 -8.20 5.52
C GLY A 114 -0.86 -7.59 4.29
N GLY A 115 0.03 -6.64 4.46
CA GLY A 115 0.82 -6.06 3.38
C GLY A 115 2.32 -6.22 3.59
N SER A 116 3.10 -5.91 2.60
CA SER A 116 4.56 -5.79 2.68
C SER A 116 5.02 -4.41 2.27
N THR A 117 6.18 -4.02 2.79
CA THR A 117 6.81 -2.74 2.46
C THR A 117 8.12 -3.01 1.76
N GLY A 118 8.35 -2.37 0.61
CA GLY A 118 9.61 -2.36 -0.09
C GLY A 118 10.28 -1.00 -0.02
N ILE A 119 11.60 -0.99 0.13
CA ILE A 119 12.42 0.22 0.06
C ILE A 119 13.59 -0.06 -0.88
N HIS A 120 13.71 0.77 -1.92
CA HIS A 120 14.77 0.64 -2.92
C HIS A 120 15.54 1.95 -3.06
N TRP A 121 16.81 1.84 -3.46
CA TRP A 121 17.70 2.95 -3.70
C TRP A 121 18.46 2.66 -5.01
N THR A 122 17.90 3.09 -6.12
CA THR A 122 18.39 2.76 -7.47
C THR A 122 18.17 3.91 -8.44
N ASP A 123 19.06 4.07 -9.41
CA ASP A 123 18.97 5.06 -10.48
C ASP A 123 17.91 4.59 -11.52
N LEU A 124 16.70 5.15 -11.41
CA LEU A 124 15.60 4.86 -12.31
C LEU A 124 15.48 5.88 -13.46
N THR A 125 16.00 7.10 -13.26
CA THR A 125 15.94 8.16 -14.26
C THR A 125 17.09 8.10 -15.26
N GLY A 126 18.20 7.40 -14.91
CA GLY A 126 19.38 7.24 -15.73
C GLY A 126 20.31 8.46 -15.68
N ASP A 127 20.14 9.35 -14.73
CA ASP A 127 20.96 10.55 -14.57
C ASP A 127 22.24 10.34 -13.73
N GLY A 128 22.36 9.15 -13.12
CA GLY A 128 23.50 8.73 -12.30
C GLY A 128 23.31 9.01 -10.81
N ALA A 129 22.19 9.59 -10.40
CA ALA A 129 21.78 9.72 -9.01
C ALA A 129 20.65 8.71 -8.71
N PRO A 130 20.73 7.96 -7.63
CA PRO A 130 19.65 7.01 -7.33
C PRO A 130 18.43 7.72 -6.75
N GLU A 131 17.25 7.21 -7.06
CA GLU A 131 15.96 7.54 -6.45
C GLU A 131 15.72 6.72 -5.20
N PHE A 132 14.98 7.31 -4.26
CA PHE A 132 14.36 6.60 -3.14
C PHE A 132 12.97 6.14 -3.55
N ILE A 133 12.73 4.82 -3.49
CA ILE A 133 11.45 4.23 -3.84
C ILE A 133 10.88 3.54 -2.60
N TYR A 134 9.63 3.85 -2.30
CA TYR A 134 8.86 3.23 -1.24
C TYR A 134 7.65 2.54 -1.87
N THR A 135 7.49 1.24 -1.63
CA THR A 135 6.37 0.45 -2.14
C THR A 135 5.63 -0.23 -1.01
N GLU A 136 4.32 -0.34 -1.15
CA GLU A 136 3.44 -1.05 -0.25
C GLU A 136 2.61 -2.04 -1.04
N HIS A 137 2.69 -3.30 -0.65
CA HIS A 137 1.92 -4.38 -1.23
C HIS A 137 0.86 -4.83 -0.24
N TRP A 138 -0.38 -4.84 -0.67
CA TRP A 138 -1.46 -5.39 0.11
C TRP A 138 -1.65 -6.87 -0.19
N SER A 139 -1.62 -7.73 0.82
CA SER A 139 -2.02 -9.13 0.71
C SER A 139 -3.44 -9.32 1.24
N GLY A 140 -4.41 -9.40 0.36
CA GLY A 140 -5.82 -9.63 0.69
C GLY A 140 -6.47 -10.58 -0.31
N THR A 141 -7.77 -10.87 -0.11
CA THR A 141 -8.54 -11.55 -1.13
C THR A 141 -8.88 -10.56 -2.25
N GLY A 142 -8.27 -10.73 -3.41
CA GLY A 142 -8.46 -9.88 -4.57
C GLY A 142 -7.19 -9.12 -4.96
N PHE A 143 -7.24 -8.47 -6.13
CA PHE A 143 -6.17 -7.60 -6.57
C PHE A 143 -6.30 -6.23 -5.88
N HIS A 144 -5.27 -5.83 -5.20
CA HIS A 144 -5.13 -4.52 -4.60
C HIS A 144 -3.87 -3.88 -5.19
N PRO A 145 -4.00 -2.77 -5.94
CA PRO A 145 -2.83 -2.08 -6.49
C PRO A 145 -1.86 -1.68 -5.39
N ASN A 146 -0.59 -1.84 -5.66
CA ASN A 146 0.46 -1.34 -4.79
C ASN A 146 0.44 0.18 -4.72
N HIS A 147 0.81 0.70 -3.56
CA HIS A 147 1.14 2.10 -3.42
C HIS A 147 2.64 2.28 -3.63
N CYS A 148 3.03 3.05 -4.62
CA CYS A 148 4.44 3.33 -4.92
C CYS A 148 4.69 4.83 -4.89
N ILE A 149 5.71 5.24 -4.13
CA ILE A 149 6.15 6.63 -4.04
C ILE A 149 7.62 6.66 -4.42
N ILE A 150 7.98 7.54 -5.35
CA ILE A 150 9.35 7.71 -5.84
C ILE A 150 9.79 9.14 -5.52
N PHE A 151 10.94 9.28 -4.90
CA PHE A 151 11.58 10.58 -4.65
C PHE A 151 12.92 10.65 -5.38
N ASP A 152 13.14 11.74 -6.05
CA ASP A 152 14.45 12.13 -6.58
C ASP A 152 15.47 12.21 -5.44
N GLY A 153 16.58 11.48 -5.57
CA GLY A 153 17.57 11.34 -4.50
C GLY A 153 18.44 12.57 -4.26
N VAL A 154 18.31 13.61 -5.09
CA VAL A 154 19.03 14.87 -4.95
C VAL A 154 18.14 16.00 -4.46
N THR A 155 16.94 16.11 -5.04
CA THR A 155 16.03 17.24 -4.78
C THR A 155 14.93 16.93 -3.81
N LEU A 156 14.74 15.66 -3.44
CA LEU A 156 13.60 15.15 -2.63
C LEU A 156 12.23 15.47 -3.24
N ARG A 157 12.18 15.80 -4.52
CA ARG A 157 10.94 15.98 -5.27
C ARG A 157 10.31 14.60 -5.52
N GLN A 158 9.02 14.46 -5.24
CA GLN A 158 8.28 13.27 -5.63
C GLN A 158 8.18 13.21 -7.15
N LEU A 159 8.57 12.07 -7.73
CA LEU A 159 8.52 11.82 -9.16
C LEU A 159 7.20 11.12 -9.51
N PRO A 160 6.43 11.67 -10.47
CA PRO A 160 5.16 11.08 -10.86
C PRO A 160 5.35 9.94 -11.87
N TRP A 161 4.33 9.11 -12.01
CA TRP A 161 4.20 8.16 -13.10
C TRP A 161 2.84 8.29 -13.77
N LYS A 162 2.80 8.01 -15.07
CA LYS A 162 1.61 8.12 -15.89
C LYS A 162 0.76 6.85 -15.76
N ASP A 163 -0.53 7.01 -15.46
CA ASP A 163 -1.48 5.90 -15.53
C ASP A 163 -1.51 5.28 -16.93
N PHE A 164 -1.42 3.96 -17.00
CA PHE A 164 -1.38 3.18 -18.22
C PHE A 164 -2.61 2.26 -18.42
N SER A 165 -3.70 2.54 -17.74
CA SER A 165 -4.94 1.75 -17.83
C SER A 165 -5.48 1.67 -19.26
N GLU A 166 -5.37 2.74 -20.04
CA GLU A 166 -5.81 2.74 -21.45
C GLU A 166 -4.89 1.92 -22.36
N ASP A 167 -3.58 1.90 -22.05
CA ASP A 167 -2.60 1.06 -22.76
C ASP A 167 -2.89 -0.42 -22.50
N VAL A 168 -3.29 -0.78 -21.27
CA VAL A 168 -3.73 -2.13 -20.89
C VAL A 168 -4.97 -2.54 -21.71
N LYS A 169 -5.99 -1.71 -21.76
CA LYS A 169 -7.20 -1.98 -22.58
C LYS A 169 -6.86 -2.16 -24.05
N ALA A 170 -5.98 -1.29 -24.58
CA ALA A 170 -5.52 -1.39 -25.96
C ALA A 170 -4.75 -2.70 -26.21
N ALA A 171 -3.92 -3.15 -25.28
CA ALA A 171 -3.17 -4.40 -25.39
C ALA A 171 -4.11 -5.63 -25.44
N PHE A 172 -5.22 -5.62 -24.69
CA PHE A 172 -6.22 -6.69 -24.72
C PHE A 172 -7.24 -6.59 -25.86
N SER A 173 -7.31 -5.47 -26.58
CA SER A 173 -8.38 -5.19 -27.57
C SER A 173 -8.57 -6.24 -28.65
N GLN A 174 -7.53 -7.01 -28.99
CA GLN A 174 -7.60 -8.11 -29.97
C GLN A 174 -8.06 -9.44 -29.35
N ILE A 175 -8.15 -9.52 -28.03
CA ILE A 175 -8.47 -10.73 -27.25
C ILE A 175 -9.89 -10.64 -26.71
N ALA A 176 -10.18 -9.58 -25.97
CA ALA A 176 -11.47 -9.30 -25.36
C ALA A 176 -11.58 -7.82 -24.98
N GLU A 177 -12.82 -7.35 -24.78
CA GLU A 177 -13.07 -6.13 -24.03
C GLU A 177 -12.83 -6.41 -22.54
N VAL A 178 -12.03 -5.58 -21.88
CA VAL A 178 -11.66 -5.78 -20.47
C VAL A 178 -11.87 -4.52 -19.64
N SER A 179 -12.12 -4.74 -18.36
CA SER A 179 -12.04 -3.71 -17.31
C SER A 179 -10.73 -3.87 -16.54
N VAL A 180 -10.00 -2.78 -16.36
CA VAL A 180 -8.77 -2.75 -15.56
C VAL A 180 -9.15 -2.69 -14.10
N CYS A 181 -8.71 -3.67 -13.31
CA CYS A 181 -8.94 -3.73 -11.86
C CYS A 181 -8.07 -2.72 -11.11
N GLY A 182 -6.87 -2.50 -11.63
CA GLY A 182 -5.89 -1.55 -11.15
C GLY A 182 -4.57 -1.68 -11.88
N THR A 183 -3.77 -0.64 -11.78
CA THR A 183 -2.39 -0.56 -12.27
C THR A 183 -1.47 -0.35 -11.10
N GLU A 184 -0.30 -0.96 -11.14
CA GLU A 184 0.74 -0.83 -10.12
C GLU A 184 2.11 -0.74 -10.76
N ILE A 185 3.04 -0.15 -10.03
CA ILE A 185 4.46 -0.13 -10.38
C ILE A 185 5.28 -0.59 -9.19
N ASP A 186 6.38 -1.26 -9.48
CA ASP A 186 7.32 -1.76 -8.48
C ASP A 186 8.72 -1.84 -9.06
N VAL A 187 9.73 -1.99 -8.22
CA VAL A 187 11.11 -2.24 -8.65
C VAL A 187 11.32 -3.74 -8.78
N ASP A 188 11.69 -4.19 -9.97
CA ASP A 188 11.97 -5.60 -10.22
C ASP A 188 13.37 -6.03 -9.78
N GLU A 189 13.65 -7.32 -9.86
CA GLU A 189 14.96 -7.93 -9.50
C GLU A 189 16.15 -7.33 -10.29
N SER A 190 15.92 -6.72 -11.43
CA SER A 190 16.95 -6.05 -12.23
C SER A 190 17.19 -4.61 -11.83
N GLY A 191 16.38 -4.06 -10.90
CA GLY A 191 16.41 -2.68 -10.48
C GLY A 191 15.68 -1.73 -11.44
N CYS A 192 14.86 -2.26 -12.34
CA CYS A 192 14.03 -1.46 -13.25
C CYS A 192 12.63 -1.25 -12.67
N LEU A 193 11.99 -0.15 -13.07
CA LEU A 193 10.60 0.11 -12.68
C LEU A 193 9.66 -0.73 -13.55
N ALA A 194 9.12 -1.80 -12.97
CA ALA A 194 8.13 -2.68 -13.60
C ALA A 194 6.72 -2.06 -13.53
N ALA A 195 5.92 -2.31 -14.56
CA ALA A 195 4.51 -1.97 -14.63
C ALA A 195 3.68 -3.25 -14.67
N TYR A 196 2.62 -3.31 -13.88
CA TYR A 196 1.73 -4.46 -13.81
C TYR A 196 0.28 -4.03 -13.70
N ALA A 197 -0.62 -4.79 -14.32
CA ALA A 197 -2.05 -4.56 -14.24
C ALA A 197 -2.82 -5.88 -14.29
N VAL A 198 -3.94 -5.93 -13.58
CA VAL A 198 -4.87 -7.06 -13.63
C VAL A 198 -6.17 -6.60 -14.28
N VAL A 199 -6.72 -7.47 -15.11
CA VAL A 199 -7.96 -7.22 -15.85
C VAL A 199 -9.01 -8.29 -15.62
N MET A 200 -10.28 -7.89 -15.76
CA MET A 200 -11.43 -8.78 -15.75
C MET A 200 -12.36 -8.46 -16.92
N LEU A 201 -13.24 -9.39 -17.27
CA LEU A 201 -14.30 -9.13 -18.24
C LEU A 201 -15.35 -8.16 -17.62
N PRO A 202 -15.96 -7.27 -18.42
CA PRO A 202 -16.86 -6.24 -17.92
C PRO A 202 -18.06 -6.79 -17.11
N ASP A 203 -18.57 -7.97 -17.51
CA ASP A 203 -19.72 -8.62 -16.90
C ASP A 203 -19.34 -9.76 -15.92
N ALA A 204 -18.03 -9.92 -15.65
CA ALA A 204 -17.57 -10.95 -14.71
C ALA A 204 -18.00 -10.58 -13.29
N GLY A 205 -18.49 -11.58 -12.54
CA GLY A 205 -18.76 -11.43 -11.12
C GLY A 205 -17.48 -11.09 -10.35
N ILE A 206 -17.63 -10.59 -9.15
CA ILE A 206 -16.51 -10.23 -8.26
C ILE A 206 -15.50 -11.38 -8.20
N GLN A 207 -14.23 -11.07 -8.51
CA GLN A 207 -13.04 -11.96 -8.43
C GLN A 207 -12.81 -12.94 -9.60
N GLN A 208 -13.37 -12.70 -10.76
CA GLN A 208 -12.98 -13.46 -11.96
C GLN A 208 -11.98 -12.67 -12.79
N TYR A 209 -10.71 -12.77 -12.41
CA TYR A 209 -9.64 -12.17 -13.19
C TYR A 209 -9.49 -12.90 -14.53
N PHE A 210 -9.44 -12.11 -15.59
CA PHE A 210 -9.31 -12.62 -16.98
C PHE A 210 -7.84 -12.78 -17.38
N GLY A 211 -6.97 -11.92 -16.86
CA GLY A 211 -5.55 -11.93 -17.19
C GLY A 211 -4.79 -10.79 -16.56
N CYS A 212 -3.55 -10.66 -16.94
CA CYS A 212 -2.70 -9.55 -16.54
C CYS A 212 -1.94 -8.96 -17.73
N ALA A 213 -1.43 -7.75 -17.52
CA ALA A 213 -0.50 -7.09 -18.44
C ALA A 213 0.73 -6.67 -17.64
N SER A 214 1.92 -6.83 -18.23
CA SER A 214 3.18 -6.43 -17.64
C SER A 214 4.08 -5.71 -18.64
N GLY A 215 4.95 -4.86 -18.13
CA GLY A 215 5.93 -4.10 -18.92
C GLY A 215 6.91 -3.38 -18.00
N HIS A 216 7.63 -2.41 -18.55
CA HIS A 216 8.51 -1.55 -17.78
C HIS A 216 8.14 -0.10 -18.00
N MET A 217 8.57 0.72 -17.06
CA MET A 217 8.46 2.18 -17.18
C MET A 217 9.84 2.77 -17.34
N THR A 218 9.92 3.87 -18.07
CA THR A 218 11.13 4.66 -18.26
C THR A 218 10.84 6.11 -17.94
N TRP A 219 11.87 6.84 -17.52
CA TRP A 219 11.77 8.28 -17.27
C TRP A 219 11.70 9.05 -18.60
N ASP A 220 10.71 9.91 -18.72
CA ASP A 220 10.58 10.86 -19.81
C ASP A 220 11.00 12.25 -19.31
N GLU A 221 12.18 12.73 -19.73
CA GLU A 221 12.72 14.01 -19.31
C GLU A 221 11.88 15.21 -19.74
N GLU A 222 11.19 15.12 -20.90
CA GLU A 222 10.38 16.22 -21.43
C GLU A 222 9.08 16.37 -20.65
N MET A 223 8.47 15.25 -20.27
CA MET A 223 7.24 15.21 -19.47
C MET A 223 7.49 15.22 -17.95
N GLU A 224 8.72 15.01 -17.52
CA GLU A 224 9.11 14.85 -16.11
C GLU A 224 8.25 13.80 -15.38
N THR A 225 8.06 12.63 -16.01
CA THR A 225 7.24 11.54 -15.46
C THR A 225 7.69 10.18 -15.98
N PHE A 226 7.45 9.12 -15.22
CA PHE A 226 7.63 7.76 -15.74
C PHE A 226 6.49 7.40 -16.69
N VAL A 227 6.83 6.82 -17.83
CA VAL A 227 5.91 6.34 -18.87
C VAL A 227 6.22 4.90 -19.24
N LEU A 228 5.26 4.20 -19.85
CA LEU A 228 5.52 2.85 -20.36
C LEU A 228 6.63 2.86 -21.41
N ASP A 229 7.59 1.96 -21.24
CA ASP A 229 8.63 1.68 -22.24
C ASP A 229 8.14 0.58 -23.21
N GLY A 230 7.52 1.04 -24.30
CA GLY A 230 7.08 0.14 -25.36
C GLY A 230 5.72 -0.52 -25.11
N LYS A 231 5.63 -1.80 -25.48
CA LYS A 231 4.36 -2.54 -25.43
C LYS A 231 4.26 -3.42 -24.21
N LEU A 232 3.07 -3.47 -23.62
CA LEU A 232 2.73 -4.42 -22.59
C LEU A 232 2.71 -5.85 -23.12
N THR A 233 3.26 -6.76 -22.35
CA THR A 233 3.04 -8.20 -22.51
C THR A 233 1.74 -8.56 -21.82
N VAL A 234 0.87 -9.31 -22.50
CA VAL A 234 -0.41 -9.72 -21.94
C VAL A 234 -0.44 -11.22 -21.74
N GLU A 235 -0.98 -11.64 -20.60
CA GLU A 235 -1.20 -13.03 -20.25
C GLU A 235 -2.66 -13.23 -19.89
N ARG A 236 -3.27 -14.27 -20.48
CA ARG A 236 -4.61 -14.69 -20.14
C ARG A 236 -4.55 -15.82 -19.12
N TYR A 237 -5.27 -15.70 -18.02
CA TYR A 237 -5.40 -16.79 -17.06
C TYR A 237 -6.22 -17.93 -17.67
N GLU A 238 -5.73 -19.15 -17.54
CA GLU A 238 -6.50 -20.31 -17.95
C GLU A 238 -7.73 -20.46 -17.07
N GLU A 239 -8.87 -20.81 -17.65
CA GLU A 239 -10.12 -21.09 -16.92
C GLU A 239 -9.95 -22.37 -16.09
N THR A 240 -9.35 -22.28 -14.91
CA THR A 240 -9.17 -23.41 -13.99
C THR A 240 -10.13 -23.39 -12.81
N TRP A 241 -11.26 -22.70 -12.91
CA TRP A 241 -12.30 -22.72 -11.87
C TRP A 241 -13.55 -23.38 -12.40
N THR A 242 -13.56 -24.73 -12.38
CA THR A 242 -14.79 -25.55 -12.45
C THR A 242 -15.20 -25.98 -11.05
#